data_7665654e1aa674c3faaefcfd829314a8
#
_entry.id   7665654e1aa674c3faaefcfd829314a8
#
_cell.length_a   1.000
_cell.length_b   1.000
_cell.length_c   1.000
_cell.angle_alpha   90.00
_cell.angle_beta   90.00
_cell.angle_gamma   90.00
#
_symmetry.space_group_name_H-M   'P 1'
#
loop_
_entity.id
_entity.type
_entity.pdbx_description
1 polymer ?
#
loop_
_entity_poly.entity_id
_entity_poly.type
_entity_poly.pdbx_seq_one_letter_code
_entity_poly.pdbx_strand_id
1 'polypeptide(L)'
;MNAEVEVPHLESQAIEAAANELLREYSKKFSQAITIPVHVERIAEIHLQLVLEFKDMKAMFPMADVHGAIWFNEGLIAIDERLDPEVYPLMLGRYRFTLAHEVGHWCLHRHLFIRHESPEQLILLPIENRVPDVVCRSTTRRRPVERQADEFAANLLMPRTLIRKAWADFRFGSDDEIHIATLRDQYQGRAPLFRGRLPESQQEQDLAIKEDFSGPLAEQFAVSREAMRIRLEELELIVESSTARLF
;
A
#
# COMPACT_ATOMS: atom_id res chain seq x y z
N MET A 1 -28.12 11.50 -5.73
CA MET A 1 -27.77 10.20 -5.11
C MET A 1 -26.99 9.43 -6.15
N ASN A 2 -25.66 9.39 -6.02
CA ASN A 2 -24.85 8.53 -6.89
C ASN A 2 -25.21 7.08 -6.55
N ALA A 3 -25.65 6.31 -7.54
CA ALA A 3 -25.81 4.87 -7.36
C ALA A 3 -24.47 4.33 -6.84
N GLU A 4 -24.51 3.58 -5.77
CA GLU A 4 -23.32 2.94 -5.22
C GLU A 4 -22.82 1.95 -6.28
N VAL A 5 -21.62 2.18 -6.82
CA VAL A 5 -21.04 1.31 -7.84
C VAL A 5 -20.74 -0.02 -7.16
N GLU A 6 -21.39 -1.09 -7.66
CA GLU A 6 -21.14 -2.44 -7.18
C GLU A 6 -19.77 -2.91 -7.72
N VAL A 7 -18.82 -3.07 -6.80
CA VAL A 7 -17.47 -3.54 -7.13
C VAL A 7 -17.43 -5.06 -6.99
N PRO A 8 -17.12 -5.80 -8.06
CA PRO A 8 -17.04 -7.25 -8.00
C PRO A 8 -15.92 -7.69 -7.05
N HIS A 9 -16.13 -8.82 -6.39
CA HIS A 9 -15.09 -9.44 -5.57
C HIS A 9 -13.95 -9.95 -6.45
N LEU A 10 -12.72 -9.56 -6.12
CA LEU A 10 -11.52 -10.09 -6.73
C LEU A 10 -10.78 -10.98 -5.72
N GLU A 11 -10.37 -12.14 -6.16
CA GLU A 11 -9.52 -13.03 -5.40
C GLU A 11 -8.11 -12.45 -5.26
N SER A 12 -7.46 -12.70 -4.11
CA SER A 12 -6.11 -12.19 -3.82
C SER A 12 -5.10 -12.52 -4.92
N GLN A 13 -5.18 -13.70 -5.50
CA GLN A 13 -4.31 -14.10 -6.61
C GLN A 13 -4.50 -13.23 -7.87
N ALA A 14 -5.72 -12.80 -8.16
CA ALA A 14 -6.00 -11.92 -9.29
C ALA A 14 -5.44 -10.51 -9.04
N ILE A 15 -5.53 -10.02 -7.81
CA ILE A 15 -4.96 -8.72 -7.41
C ILE A 15 -3.43 -8.76 -7.48
N GLU A 16 -2.81 -9.81 -6.94
CA GLU A 16 -1.35 -10.01 -7.03
C GLU A 16 -0.90 -10.11 -8.50
N ALA A 17 -1.66 -10.83 -9.35
CA ALA A 17 -1.37 -10.93 -10.77
C ALA A 17 -1.44 -9.58 -11.49
N ALA A 18 -2.44 -8.75 -11.16
CA ALA A 18 -2.58 -7.41 -11.73
C ALA A 18 -1.41 -6.49 -11.35
N ALA A 19 -0.98 -6.50 -10.08
CA ALA A 19 0.18 -5.73 -9.64
C ALA A 19 1.48 -6.20 -10.32
N ASN A 20 1.69 -7.52 -10.44
CA ASN A 20 2.83 -8.08 -11.13
C ASN A 20 2.84 -7.76 -12.63
N GLU A 21 1.67 -7.75 -13.27
CA GLU A 21 1.52 -7.37 -14.67
C GLU A 21 1.93 -5.92 -14.90
N LEU A 22 1.46 -4.98 -14.05
CA LEU A 22 1.88 -3.58 -14.10
C LEU A 22 3.41 -3.44 -14.01
N LEU A 23 4.04 -4.14 -13.07
CA LEU A 23 5.49 -4.13 -12.91
C LEU A 23 6.19 -4.70 -14.15
N ARG A 24 5.66 -5.76 -14.75
CA ARG A 24 6.19 -6.38 -15.97
C ARG A 24 6.08 -5.44 -17.16
N GLU A 25 4.96 -4.77 -17.34
CA GLU A 25 4.75 -3.79 -18.40
C GLU A 25 5.70 -2.60 -18.27
N TYR A 26 5.84 -2.07 -17.05
CA TYR A 26 6.79 -1.01 -16.75
C TYR A 26 8.23 -1.44 -17.07
N SER A 27 8.66 -2.61 -16.57
CA SER A 27 9.98 -3.17 -16.83
C SER A 27 10.27 -3.34 -18.32
N LYS A 28 9.29 -3.88 -19.08
CA LYS A 28 9.39 -4.07 -20.51
C LYS A 28 9.48 -2.74 -21.27
N LYS A 29 8.62 -1.77 -20.95
CA LYS A 29 8.56 -0.45 -21.61
C LYS A 29 9.88 0.31 -21.48
N PHE A 30 10.52 0.23 -20.32
CA PHE A 30 11.76 0.97 -20.03
C PHE A 30 13.02 0.12 -20.11
N SER A 31 12.90 -1.18 -20.48
CA SER A 31 14.03 -2.13 -20.54
C SER A 31 14.85 -2.13 -19.24
N GLN A 32 14.18 -2.00 -18.10
CA GLN A 32 14.80 -1.87 -16.79
C GLN A 32 14.21 -2.92 -15.82
N ALA A 33 15.08 -3.62 -15.10
CA ALA A 33 14.63 -4.52 -14.03
C ALA A 33 13.96 -3.73 -12.89
N ILE A 34 12.97 -4.36 -12.25
CA ILE A 34 12.35 -3.78 -11.05
C ILE A 34 13.37 -3.82 -9.91
N THR A 35 13.60 -2.66 -9.31
CA THR A 35 14.51 -2.48 -8.16
C THR A 35 13.73 -2.24 -6.87
N ILE A 36 14.40 -2.36 -5.74
CA ILE A 36 13.88 -1.97 -4.41
C ILE A 36 14.57 -0.65 -4.01
N PRO A 37 13.81 0.34 -3.57
CA PRO A 37 12.34 0.42 -3.56
C PRO A 37 11.73 0.52 -4.96
N VAL A 38 10.52 0.01 -5.14
CA VAL A 38 9.77 0.16 -6.41
C VAL A 38 9.46 1.64 -6.65
N HIS A 39 9.76 2.15 -7.83
CA HIS A 39 9.53 3.56 -8.18
C HIS A 39 8.05 3.82 -8.56
N VAL A 40 7.17 3.80 -7.56
CA VAL A 40 5.72 3.95 -7.76
C VAL A 40 5.35 5.30 -8.39
N GLU A 41 6.09 6.36 -8.09
CA GLU A 41 5.93 7.68 -8.66
C GLU A 41 6.13 7.64 -10.19
N ARG A 42 7.21 7.02 -10.65
CA ARG A 42 7.49 6.85 -12.09
C ARG A 42 6.47 5.94 -12.78
N ILE A 43 5.97 4.93 -12.07
CA ILE A 43 4.91 4.07 -12.59
C ILE A 43 3.64 4.91 -12.79
N ALA A 44 3.23 5.71 -11.82
CA ALA A 44 2.05 6.55 -11.92
C ALA A 44 2.20 7.61 -13.02
N GLU A 45 3.23 8.45 -12.96
CA GLU A 45 3.36 9.62 -13.84
C GLU A 45 3.84 9.28 -15.24
N ILE A 46 4.86 8.40 -15.38
CA ILE A 46 5.51 8.17 -16.66
C ILE A 46 4.94 6.95 -17.40
N HIS A 47 4.57 5.89 -16.68
CA HIS A 47 4.04 4.70 -17.33
C HIS A 47 2.54 4.79 -17.54
N LEU A 48 1.78 5.14 -16.51
CA LEU A 48 0.33 5.28 -16.55
C LEU A 48 -0.14 6.67 -17.01
N GLN A 49 0.76 7.65 -17.08
CA GLN A 49 0.48 9.04 -17.49
C GLN A 49 -0.56 9.73 -16.61
N LEU A 50 -0.52 9.44 -15.30
CA LEU A 50 -1.37 10.07 -14.31
C LEU A 50 -0.76 11.38 -13.85
N VAL A 51 -1.61 12.36 -13.56
CA VAL A 51 -1.22 13.61 -12.91
C VAL A 51 -1.22 13.38 -11.40
N LEU A 52 -0.15 13.80 -10.73
CA LEU A 52 -0.02 13.70 -9.28
C LEU A 52 0.02 15.11 -8.68
N GLU A 53 -0.86 15.38 -7.72
CA GLU A 53 -0.93 16.67 -7.03
C GLU A 53 -1.00 16.47 -5.51
N PHE A 54 -0.38 17.37 -4.75
CA PHE A 54 -0.62 17.51 -3.32
C PHE A 54 -1.73 18.52 -3.08
N LYS A 55 -2.70 18.18 -2.22
CA LYS A 55 -3.84 19.03 -1.89
C LYS A 55 -4.13 19.02 -0.39
N ASP A 56 -4.69 20.10 0.11
CA ASP A 56 -5.26 20.15 1.47
C ASP A 56 -6.55 19.31 1.51
N MET A 57 -6.36 17.99 1.74
CA MET A 57 -7.50 17.06 1.86
C MET A 57 -8.37 17.37 3.08
N LYS A 58 -7.82 18.01 4.10
CA LYS A 58 -8.58 18.42 5.28
C LYS A 58 -9.58 19.54 4.93
N ALA A 59 -9.18 20.49 4.11
CA ALA A 59 -10.09 21.55 3.62
C ALA A 59 -11.14 20.98 2.66
N MET A 60 -10.76 20.05 1.78
CA MET A 60 -11.68 19.41 0.83
C MET A 60 -12.69 18.48 1.50
N PHE A 61 -12.29 17.77 2.56
CA PHE A 61 -13.09 16.76 3.26
C PHE A 61 -13.06 16.98 4.79
N PRO A 62 -13.67 18.06 5.32
CA PRO A 62 -13.53 18.45 6.73
C PRO A 62 -14.02 17.38 7.73
N MET A 63 -14.97 16.53 7.31
CA MET A 63 -15.61 15.52 8.16
C MET A 63 -14.98 14.13 8.03
N ALA A 64 -13.88 13.99 7.25
CA ALA A 64 -13.23 12.71 7.02
C ALA A 64 -11.70 12.87 7.06
N ASP A 65 -11.00 11.81 7.51
CA ASP A 65 -9.54 11.74 7.41
C ASP A 65 -9.19 11.06 6.08
N VAL A 66 -9.01 11.90 5.05
CA VAL A 66 -8.72 11.50 3.67
C VAL A 66 -7.23 11.68 3.43
N HIS A 67 -6.60 10.66 2.85
CA HIS A 67 -5.17 10.66 2.54
C HIS A 67 -4.89 10.74 1.04
N GLY A 68 -5.81 10.24 0.21
CA GLY A 68 -5.71 10.25 -1.24
C GLY A 68 -7.09 10.26 -1.88
N ALA A 69 -7.14 10.65 -3.14
CA ALA A 69 -8.35 10.63 -3.96
C ALA A 69 -7.98 10.52 -5.44
N ILE A 70 -8.84 9.87 -6.22
CA ILE A 70 -8.63 9.69 -7.66
C ILE A 70 -9.85 10.18 -8.46
N TRP A 71 -9.55 10.82 -9.60
CA TRP A 71 -10.48 11.22 -10.65
C TRP A 71 -10.13 10.45 -11.92
N PHE A 72 -10.93 9.46 -12.26
CA PHE A 72 -10.60 8.54 -13.36
C PHE A 72 -10.68 9.19 -14.74
N ASN A 73 -11.62 10.10 -14.95
CA ASN A 73 -11.78 10.77 -16.24
C ASN A 73 -10.63 11.75 -16.52
N GLU A 74 -10.09 12.36 -15.48
CA GLU A 74 -8.98 13.32 -15.56
C GLU A 74 -7.61 12.64 -15.51
N GLY A 75 -7.56 11.38 -15.07
CA GLY A 75 -6.29 10.72 -14.78
C GLY A 75 -5.51 11.41 -13.66
N LEU A 76 -6.22 11.97 -12.67
CA LEU A 76 -5.65 12.75 -11.57
C LEU A 76 -5.69 11.96 -10.26
N ILE A 77 -4.55 11.90 -9.61
CA ILE A 77 -4.40 11.46 -8.21
C ILE A 77 -4.02 12.67 -7.37
N ALA A 78 -4.78 12.92 -6.31
CA ALA A 78 -4.41 13.91 -5.31
C ALA A 78 -4.07 13.21 -3.98
N ILE A 79 -2.98 13.64 -3.37
CA ILE A 79 -2.48 13.14 -2.07
C ILE A 79 -2.51 14.29 -1.06
N ASP A 80 -2.84 13.97 0.19
CA ASP A 80 -2.82 14.95 1.28
C ASP A 80 -1.43 15.58 1.41
N GLU A 81 -1.36 16.91 1.41
CA GLU A 81 -0.11 17.66 1.55
C GLU A 81 0.64 17.36 2.85
N ARG A 82 -0.06 16.87 3.90
CA ARG A 82 0.55 16.39 5.14
C ARG A 82 1.37 15.12 4.96
N LEU A 83 1.25 14.44 3.82
CA LEU A 83 2.04 13.26 3.47
C LEU A 83 3.21 13.57 2.53
N ASP A 84 3.40 14.84 2.13
CA ASP A 84 4.49 15.25 1.27
C ASP A 84 5.86 14.90 1.90
N PRO A 85 6.62 13.95 1.33
CA PRO A 85 7.89 13.51 1.90
C PRO A 85 9.01 14.55 1.77
N GLU A 86 8.87 15.55 0.91
CA GLU A 86 9.82 16.67 0.82
C GLU A 86 9.68 17.60 2.03
N VAL A 87 8.47 17.74 2.56
CA VAL A 87 8.18 18.53 3.76
C VAL A 87 8.26 17.68 5.03
N TYR A 88 7.75 16.44 4.95
CA TYR A 88 7.64 15.52 6.08
C TYR A 88 8.32 14.17 5.77
N PRO A 89 9.65 14.06 5.84
CA PRO A 89 10.39 12.84 5.43
C PRO A 89 9.93 11.56 6.12
N LEU A 90 9.43 11.65 7.35
CA LEU A 90 8.90 10.50 8.11
C LEU A 90 7.59 9.95 7.52
N MET A 91 6.93 10.70 6.65
CA MET A 91 5.70 10.27 5.97
C MET A 91 5.96 9.49 4.67
N LEU A 92 7.22 9.33 4.24
CA LEU A 92 7.57 8.67 2.98
C LEU A 92 6.85 7.33 2.79
N GLY A 93 6.89 6.44 3.77
CA GLY A 93 6.25 5.12 3.65
C GLY A 93 4.73 5.23 3.50
N ARG A 94 4.10 6.17 4.19
CA ARG A 94 2.65 6.41 4.11
C ARG A 94 2.26 7.05 2.78
N TYR A 95 3.02 8.06 2.34
CA TYR A 95 2.87 8.67 1.02
C TYR A 95 2.90 7.62 -0.08
N ARG A 96 3.95 6.79 -0.11
CA ARG A 96 4.13 5.76 -1.14
C ARG A 96 3.00 4.72 -1.13
N PHE A 97 2.55 4.32 0.07
CA PHE A 97 1.43 3.39 0.19
C PHE A 97 0.13 4.03 -0.31
N THR A 98 -0.14 5.29 0.04
CA THR A 98 -1.30 6.03 -0.46
C THR A 98 -1.26 6.16 -1.99
N LEU A 99 -0.12 6.53 -2.58
CA LEU A 99 0.02 6.61 -4.03
C LEU A 99 -0.20 5.25 -4.70
N ALA A 100 0.40 4.18 -4.16
CA ALA A 100 0.21 2.82 -4.68
C ALA A 100 -1.24 2.33 -4.56
N HIS A 101 -1.96 2.76 -3.52
CA HIS A 101 -3.39 2.51 -3.32
C HIS A 101 -4.23 3.18 -4.41
N GLU A 102 -3.98 4.46 -4.72
CA GLU A 102 -4.68 5.15 -5.81
C GLU A 102 -4.35 4.55 -7.18
N VAL A 103 -3.10 4.10 -7.39
CA VAL A 103 -2.72 3.30 -8.58
C VAL A 103 -3.49 1.98 -8.62
N GLY A 104 -3.75 1.35 -7.46
CA GLY A 104 -4.61 0.18 -7.35
C GLY A 104 -6.04 0.45 -7.82
N HIS A 105 -6.62 1.57 -7.42
CA HIS A 105 -7.92 2.00 -7.93
C HIS A 105 -7.90 2.21 -9.43
N TRP A 106 -6.87 2.83 -9.97
CA TRP A 106 -6.71 3.01 -11.42
C TRP A 106 -6.69 1.68 -12.18
N CYS A 107 -5.88 0.73 -11.71
CA CYS A 107 -5.71 -0.55 -12.40
C CYS A 107 -6.91 -1.48 -12.27
N LEU A 108 -7.52 -1.53 -11.07
CA LEU A 108 -8.57 -2.51 -10.78
C LEU A 108 -9.99 -1.97 -11.04
N HIS A 109 -10.22 -0.68 -10.80
CA HIS A 109 -11.58 -0.17 -10.70
C HIS A 109 -11.94 0.88 -11.75
N ARG A 110 -10.96 1.45 -12.47
CA ARG A 110 -11.22 2.51 -13.46
C ARG A 110 -12.38 2.19 -14.39
N HIS A 111 -12.45 0.98 -14.91
CA HIS A 111 -13.49 0.56 -15.87
C HIS A 111 -14.92 0.58 -15.30
N LEU A 112 -15.08 0.58 -13.98
CA LEU A 112 -16.37 0.65 -13.29
C LEU A 112 -16.86 2.10 -13.13
N PHE A 113 -15.95 3.06 -13.13
CA PHE A 113 -16.22 4.46 -12.80
C PHE A 113 -16.17 5.39 -14.01
N ILE A 114 -15.47 5.01 -15.09
CA ILE A 114 -15.48 5.80 -16.31
C ILE A 114 -16.90 5.83 -16.87
N ARG A 115 -17.53 6.98 -16.76
CA ARG A 115 -18.77 7.25 -17.46
C ARG A 115 -18.43 7.68 -18.88
N HIS A 116 -19.14 7.15 -19.86
CA HIS A 116 -19.15 7.69 -21.22
C HIS A 116 -19.94 9.01 -21.20
N GLU A 117 -19.46 9.99 -20.46
CA GLU A 117 -19.98 11.36 -20.53
C GLU A 117 -19.59 11.95 -21.89
N SER A 118 -20.52 12.66 -22.50
CA SER A 118 -20.19 13.37 -23.74
C SER A 118 -19.10 14.41 -23.45
N PRO A 119 -18.16 14.65 -24.38
CA PRO A 119 -17.08 15.64 -24.20
C PRO A 119 -17.57 17.02 -23.78
N GLU A 120 -18.81 17.37 -24.10
CA GLU A 120 -19.43 18.65 -23.76
C GLU A 120 -19.78 18.78 -22.26
N GLN A 121 -20.04 17.67 -21.55
CA GLN A 121 -20.34 17.67 -20.11
C GLN A 121 -19.08 17.78 -19.23
N LEU A 122 -17.93 17.32 -19.74
CA LEU A 122 -16.65 17.39 -19.05
C LEU A 122 -16.07 18.83 -18.97
N ILE A 123 -16.51 19.73 -19.87
CA ILE A 123 -15.97 21.10 -20.02
C ILE A 123 -16.60 22.08 -19.00
N LEU A 124 -17.74 21.75 -18.41
CA LEU A 124 -18.59 22.71 -17.69
C LEU A 124 -18.17 23.04 -16.25
N LEU A 125 -17.29 22.25 -15.62
CA LEU A 125 -16.81 22.53 -14.25
C LEU A 125 -15.28 22.55 -14.17
N PRO A 126 -14.68 23.55 -13.51
CA PRO A 126 -13.26 23.50 -13.16
C PRO A 126 -12.96 22.24 -12.35
N ILE A 127 -11.77 21.63 -12.56
CA ILE A 127 -11.32 20.40 -11.87
C ILE A 127 -11.45 20.53 -10.34
N GLU A 128 -11.22 21.73 -9.82
CA GLU A 128 -11.32 22.08 -8.40
C GLU A 128 -12.71 21.84 -7.79
N ASN A 129 -13.75 21.86 -8.63
CA ASN A 129 -15.16 21.70 -8.20
C ASN A 129 -15.71 20.28 -8.49
N ARG A 130 -14.88 19.36 -9.02
CA ARG A 130 -15.31 18.00 -9.31
C ARG A 130 -15.10 17.10 -8.10
N VAL A 131 -16.13 16.33 -7.78
CA VAL A 131 -16.05 15.33 -6.70
C VAL A 131 -15.21 14.16 -7.20
N PRO A 132 -14.23 13.65 -6.44
CA PRO A 132 -13.46 12.47 -6.83
C PRO A 132 -14.35 11.24 -6.93
N ASP A 133 -13.97 10.32 -7.80
CA ASP A 133 -14.68 9.06 -7.99
C ASP A 133 -14.50 8.13 -6.79
N VAL A 134 -13.28 8.08 -6.25
CA VAL A 134 -12.94 7.33 -5.04
C VAL A 134 -12.09 8.18 -4.11
N VAL A 135 -12.27 7.96 -2.81
CA VAL A 135 -11.57 8.67 -1.74
C VAL A 135 -11.04 7.67 -0.72
N CYS A 136 -9.72 7.62 -0.55
CA CYS A 136 -9.06 6.81 0.46
C CYS A 136 -9.25 7.42 1.85
N ARG A 137 -9.93 6.69 2.73
CA ARG A 137 -10.27 7.15 4.10
C ARG A 137 -9.68 6.22 5.15
N SER A 138 -9.21 6.80 6.25
CA SER A 138 -8.90 6.07 7.48
C SER A 138 -10.20 5.61 8.15
N THR A 139 -10.78 4.49 7.74
CA THR A 139 -11.98 3.93 8.37
C THR A 139 -11.75 2.52 8.88
N THR A 140 -12.41 2.17 10.00
CA THR A 140 -12.34 0.82 10.58
C THR A 140 -13.10 -0.22 9.76
N ARG A 141 -14.11 0.18 8.98
CA ARG A 141 -14.90 -0.70 8.11
C ARG A 141 -14.58 -0.40 6.65
N ARG A 142 -13.59 -1.12 6.12
CA ARG A 142 -13.16 -0.96 4.73
C ARG A 142 -14.17 -1.59 3.76
N ARG A 143 -14.59 -0.80 2.76
CA ARG A 143 -15.39 -1.31 1.64
C ARG A 143 -14.56 -2.27 0.80
N PRO A 144 -15.18 -3.22 0.05
CA PRO A 144 -14.44 -4.14 -0.82
C PRO A 144 -13.45 -3.45 -1.76
N VAL A 145 -13.84 -2.32 -2.36
CA VAL A 145 -13.01 -1.52 -3.26
C VAL A 145 -11.71 -1.04 -2.58
N GLU A 146 -11.80 -0.55 -1.34
CA GLU A 146 -10.63 -0.08 -0.57
C GLU A 146 -9.69 -1.24 -0.21
N ARG A 147 -10.26 -2.37 0.19
CA ARG A 147 -9.46 -3.55 0.54
C ARG A 147 -8.69 -4.10 -0.66
N GLN A 148 -9.31 -4.12 -1.85
CA GLN A 148 -8.64 -4.55 -3.08
C GLN A 148 -7.51 -3.59 -3.46
N ALA A 149 -7.69 -2.29 -3.29
CA ALA A 149 -6.65 -1.29 -3.53
C ALA A 149 -5.51 -1.39 -2.51
N ASP A 150 -5.79 -1.63 -1.23
CA ASP A 150 -4.77 -1.89 -0.20
C ASP A 150 -3.92 -3.12 -0.54
N GLU A 151 -4.57 -4.20 -0.93
CA GLU A 151 -3.89 -5.44 -1.31
C GLU A 151 -3.05 -5.27 -2.58
N PHE A 152 -3.57 -4.52 -3.57
CA PHE A 152 -2.81 -4.15 -4.76
C PHE A 152 -1.57 -3.34 -4.39
N ALA A 153 -1.72 -2.31 -3.54
CA ALA A 153 -0.62 -1.46 -3.08
C ALA A 153 0.48 -2.28 -2.38
N ALA A 154 0.09 -3.21 -1.51
CA ALA A 154 1.02 -4.11 -0.84
C ALA A 154 1.79 -4.98 -1.85
N ASN A 155 1.10 -5.56 -2.84
CA ASN A 155 1.73 -6.37 -3.88
C ASN A 155 2.62 -5.54 -4.84
N LEU A 156 2.23 -4.30 -5.14
CA LEU A 156 3.01 -3.40 -6.00
C LEU A 156 4.32 -2.96 -5.32
N LEU A 157 4.24 -2.49 -4.07
CA LEU A 157 5.41 -1.98 -3.34
C LEU A 157 6.31 -3.08 -2.82
N MET A 158 5.72 -4.25 -2.48
CA MET A 158 6.40 -5.38 -1.85
C MET A 158 6.11 -6.68 -2.62
N PRO A 159 6.56 -6.78 -3.90
CA PRO A 159 6.34 -7.97 -4.71
C PRO A 159 6.91 -9.22 -4.03
N ARG A 160 6.14 -10.31 -4.02
CA ARG A 160 6.50 -11.58 -3.36
C ARG A 160 7.93 -12.06 -3.68
N THR A 161 8.30 -11.99 -4.95
CA THR A 161 9.63 -12.45 -5.41
C THR A 161 10.76 -11.58 -4.85
N LEU A 162 10.56 -10.26 -4.77
CA LEU A 162 11.55 -9.34 -4.23
C LEU A 162 11.63 -9.45 -2.70
N ILE A 163 10.49 -9.61 -2.02
CA ILE A 163 10.46 -9.85 -0.57
C ILE A 163 11.20 -11.14 -0.23
N ARG A 164 10.92 -12.27 -0.91
CA ARG A 164 11.61 -13.54 -0.62
C ARG A 164 13.11 -13.46 -0.85
N LYS A 165 13.54 -12.78 -1.90
CA LYS A 165 14.96 -12.50 -2.13
C LYS A 165 15.58 -11.68 -1.00
N ALA A 166 14.96 -10.55 -0.66
CA ALA A 166 15.45 -9.67 0.41
C ALA A 166 15.41 -10.38 1.78
N TRP A 167 14.41 -11.23 2.02
CA TRP A 167 14.33 -12.07 3.22
C TRP A 167 15.50 -13.02 3.33
N ALA A 168 15.80 -13.77 2.26
CA ALA A 168 16.95 -14.69 2.24
C ALA A 168 18.26 -13.93 2.49
N ASP A 169 18.46 -12.78 1.83
CA ASP A 169 19.64 -11.93 2.06
C ASP A 169 19.70 -11.44 3.51
N PHE A 170 18.60 -10.99 4.09
CA PHE A 170 18.49 -10.52 5.47
C PHE A 170 18.74 -11.64 6.49
N ARG A 171 18.35 -12.87 6.15
CA ARG A 171 18.48 -14.09 6.98
C ARG A 171 19.74 -14.87 6.68
N PHE A 172 20.77 -14.26 6.08
CA PHE A 172 22.05 -14.89 5.75
C PHE A 172 21.94 -16.16 4.89
N GLY A 173 21.00 -16.17 3.95
CA GLY A 173 20.76 -17.26 3.00
C GLY A 173 19.66 -18.23 3.41
N SER A 174 18.96 -18.02 4.54
CA SER A 174 17.83 -18.86 4.93
C SER A 174 16.52 -18.33 4.38
N ASP A 175 15.76 -19.18 3.71
CA ASP A 175 14.39 -18.94 3.24
C ASP A 175 13.32 -19.33 4.26
N ASP A 176 13.75 -19.91 5.42
CA ASP A 176 12.83 -20.43 6.43
C ASP A 176 12.03 -19.32 7.10
N GLU A 177 10.81 -19.65 7.49
CA GLU A 177 9.99 -18.79 8.34
C GLU A 177 10.63 -18.60 9.73
N ILE A 178 10.28 -17.54 10.42
CA ILE A 178 10.66 -17.29 11.80
C ILE A 178 9.41 -17.26 12.70
N HIS A 179 9.47 -18.00 13.79
CA HIS A 179 8.40 -18.05 14.76
C HIS A 179 8.50 -16.89 15.75
N ILE A 180 7.35 -16.31 16.15
CA ILE A 180 7.31 -15.24 17.16
C ILE A 180 8.00 -15.66 18.47
N ALA A 181 7.92 -16.93 18.86
CA ALA A 181 8.63 -17.42 20.03
C ALA A 181 10.15 -17.21 19.92
N THR A 182 10.74 -17.53 18.76
CA THR A 182 12.17 -17.29 18.49
C THR A 182 12.50 -15.80 18.55
N LEU A 183 11.62 -14.94 18.01
CA LEU A 183 11.83 -13.49 18.10
C LEU A 183 11.77 -12.99 19.55
N ARG A 184 10.81 -13.45 20.35
CA ARG A 184 10.76 -13.11 21.80
C ARG A 184 12.04 -13.47 22.51
N ASP A 185 12.61 -14.66 22.23
CA ASP A 185 13.87 -15.11 22.83
C ASP A 185 15.05 -14.22 22.40
N GLN A 186 15.10 -13.81 21.13
CA GLN A 186 16.13 -12.86 20.65
C GLN A 186 16.05 -11.51 21.32
N TYR A 187 14.84 -11.03 21.61
CA TYR A 187 14.65 -9.74 22.28
C TYR A 187 14.84 -9.79 23.82
N GLN A 188 14.80 -10.97 24.46
CA GLN A 188 15.14 -11.21 25.88
C GLN A 188 14.63 -10.12 26.84
N GLY A 189 13.35 -9.79 26.77
CA GLY A 189 12.74 -8.76 27.62
C GLY A 189 13.04 -7.31 27.23
N ARG A 190 13.76 -7.06 26.13
CA ARG A 190 13.94 -5.74 25.52
C ARG A 190 12.78 -5.46 24.59
N ALA A 191 11.56 -5.29 25.11
CA ALA A 191 10.43 -4.97 24.28
C ALA A 191 10.65 -3.59 23.61
N PRO A 192 10.62 -3.51 22.27
CA PRO A 192 10.61 -2.22 21.58
C PRO A 192 9.38 -1.42 21.98
N LEU A 193 9.44 -0.10 21.77
CA LEU A 193 8.25 0.73 21.97
C LEU A 193 7.17 0.40 20.93
N PHE A 194 5.94 0.26 21.40
CA PHE A 194 4.77 0.13 20.56
C PHE A 194 4.10 1.50 20.42
N ARG A 195 4.11 2.06 19.22
CA ARG A 195 3.55 3.40 18.96
C ARG A 195 4.07 4.49 19.92
N GLY A 196 5.37 4.44 20.24
CA GLY A 196 6.03 5.43 21.10
C GLY A 196 5.85 5.24 22.61
N ARG A 197 5.17 4.17 23.07
CA ARG A 197 5.02 3.81 24.50
C ARG A 197 5.42 2.36 24.76
N LEU A 198 5.57 2.01 26.02
CA LEU A 198 5.77 0.61 26.40
C LEU A 198 4.50 -0.20 26.09
N PRO A 199 4.63 -1.44 25.57
CA PRO A 199 3.48 -2.31 25.33
C PRO A 199 2.81 -2.71 26.66
N GLU A 200 1.49 -2.70 26.68
CA GLU A 200 0.68 -3.00 27.88
C GLU A 200 0.14 -4.45 27.88
N SER A 201 0.29 -5.14 26.76
CA SER A 201 -0.14 -6.53 26.62
C SER A 201 0.89 -7.36 25.86
N GLN A 202 0.81 -8.69 26.00
CA GLN A 202 1.65 -9.61 25.21
C GLN A 202 1.43 -9.41 23.71
N GLN A 203 0.21 -9.15 23.29
CA GLN A 203 -0.11 -8.89 21.89
C GLN A 203 0.57 -7.63 21.36
N GLU A 204 0.55 -6.52 22.13
CA GLU A 204 1.27 -5.30 21.74
C GLU A 204 2.79 -5.51 21.74
N GLN A 205 3.31 -6.31 22.69
CA GLN A 205 4.73 -6.67 22.71
C GLN A 205 5.12 -7.45 21.46
N ASP A 206 4.32 -8.42 21.04
CA ASP A 206 4.60 -9.21 19.85
C ASP A 206 4.54 -8.36 18.58
N LEU A 207 3.56 -7.45 18.48
CA LEU A 207 3.49 -6.50 17.36
C LEU A 207 4.72 -5.60 17.32
N ALA A 208 5.14 -5.04 18.46
CA ALA A 208 6.33 -4.20 18.56
C ALA A 208 7.61 -4.96 18.15
N ILE A 209 7.78 -6.20 18.61
CA ILE A 209 8.91 -7.05 18.23
C ILE A 209 8.92 -7.33 16.73
N LYS A 210 7.77 -7.71 16.17
CA LYS A 210 7.68 -8.00 14.73
C LYS A 210 7.94 -6.76 13.87
N GLU A 211 7.42 -5.60 14.27
CA GLU A 211 7.65 -4.33 13.57
C GLU A 211 9.10 -3.88 13.64
N ASP A 212 9.76 -4.03 14.80
CA ASP A 212 11.18 -3.70 14.94
C ASP A 212 12.07 -4.66 14.14
N PHE A 213 11.78 -5.95 14.19
CA PHE A 213 12.45 -6.97 13.39
C PHE A 213 12.30 -6.73 11.88
N SER A 214 11.13 -6.26 11.44
CA SER A 214 10.85 -5.94 10.03
C SER A 214 11.51 -4.63 9.56
N GLY A 215 12.03 -3.82 10.49
CA GLY A 215 12.58 -2.49 10.23
C GLY A 215 13.59 -2.41 9.09
N PRO A 216 14.66 -3.24 9.06
CA PRO A 216 15.66 -3.21 7.98
C PRO A 216 15.07 -3.47 6.59
N LEU A 217 14.10 -4.39 6.48
CA LEU A 217 13.39 -4.66 5.22
C LEU A 217 12.45 -3.50 4.87
N ALA A 218 11.75 -2.93 5.85
CA ALA A 218 10.89 -1.76 5.64
C ALA A 218 11.67 -0.57 5.07
N GLU A 219 12.88 -0.32 5.56
CA GLU A 219 13.78 0.71 5.05
C GLU A 219 14.20 0.44 3.61
N GLN A 220 14.57 -0.81 3.27
CA GLN A 220 14.94 -1.18 1.90
C GLN A 220 13.81 -0.96 0.89
N PHE A 221 12.56 -1.26 1.29
CA PHE A 221 11.40 -1.12 0.42
C PHE A 221 10.76 0.27 0.49
N ALA A 222 11.24 1.14 1.36
CA ALA A 222 10.69 2.47 1.63
C ALA A 222 9.19 2.41 1.97
N VAL A 223 8.83 1.52 2.89
CA VAL A 223 7.47 1.34 3.44
C VAL A 223 7.49 1.47 4.96
N SER A 224 6.32 1.55 5.60
CA SER A 224 6.26 1.54 7.06
C SER A 224 6.62 0.16 7.65
N ARG A 225 7.14 0.12 8.88
CA ARG A 225 7.41 -1.13 9.61
C ARG A 225 6.14 -1.99 9.75
N GLU A 226 5.00 -1.35 10.01
CA GLU A 226 3.70 -2.00 10.08
C GLU A 226 3.34 -2.68 8.74
N ALA A 227 3.47 -1.97 7.60
CA ALA A 227 3.19 -2.52 6.29
C ALA A 227 4.11 -3.71 5.97
N MET A 228 5.40 -3.61 6.27
CA MET A 228 6.35 -4.70 6.07
C MET A 228 6.02 -5.90 6.97
N ARG A 229 5.71 -5.69 8.25
CA ARG A 229 5.28 -6.76 9.17
C ARG A 229 4.07 -7.50 8.62
N ILE A 230 3.02 -6.78 8.24
CA ILE A 230 1.81 -7.38 7.66
C ILE A 230 2.17 -8.21 6.43
N ARG A 231 3.02 -7.68 5.55
CA ARG A 231 3.43 -8.39 4.33
C ARG A 231 4.21 -9.68 4.62
N LEU A 232 5.11 -9.65 5.60
CA LEU A 232 5.87 -10.83 6.02
C LEU A 232 4.97 -11.90 6.67
N GLU A 233 3.95 -11.49 7.42
CA GLU A 233 2.94 -12.39 7.97
C GLU A 233 2.07 -13.01 6.86
N GLU A 234 1.60 -12.22 5.88
CA GLU A 234 0.85 -12.72 4.72
C GLU A 234 1.63 -13.72 3.87
N LEU A 235 2.95 -13.56 3.79
CA LEU A 235 3.84 -14.45 3.06
C LEU A 235 4.31 -15.65 3.89
N GLU A 236 3.80 -15.79 5.13
CA GLU A 236 4.18 -16.83 6.09
C GLU A 236 5.69 -16.86 6.39
N LEU A 237 6.36 -15.68 6.35
CA LEU A 237 7.77 -15.52 6.71
C LEU A 237 7.94 -15.21 8.21
N ILE A 238 6.93 -14.59 8.83
CA ILE A 238 6.78 -14.47 10.28
C ILE A 238 5.51 -15.21 10.68
N VAL A 239 5.61 -16.20 11.59
CA VAL A 239 4.49 -17.05 11.99
C VAL A 239 4.27 -17.06 13.50
N GLU A 240 2.99 -17.18 13.92
CA GLU A 240 2.59 -17.09 15.34
C GLU A 240 3.01 -18.32 16.16
N SER A 241 2.83 -19.50 15.61
CA SER A 241 3.17 -20.76 16.30
C SER A 241 3.55 -21.83 15.30
N SER A 242 4.37 -22.79 15.72
CA SER A 242 4.50 -24.05 14.98
C SER A 242 3.17 -24.81 15.12
N THR A 243 2.21 -24.53 14.26
CA THR A 243 1.18 -25.54 13.98
C THR A 243 1.95 -26.70 13.36
N ALA A 244 2.27 -27.68 14.20
CA ALA A 244 2.70 -28.98 13.67
C ALA A 244 1.66 -29.35 12.61
N ARG A 245 2.07 -29.36 11.35
CA ARG A 245 1.27 -29.95 10.28
C ARG A 245 1.14 -31.41 10.68
N LEU A 246 0.03 -31.74 11.36
CA LEU A 246 -0.39 -33.12 11.55
C LEU A 246 -0.69 -33.64 10.13
N PHE A 247 0.16 -34.52 9.69
CA PHE A 247 0.06 -35.27 8.44
C PHE A 247 -1.26 -36.06 8.37
#